data_05d2076f942bf750d61b8bb8c7048ba6
#
_entry.id   05d2076f942bf750d61b8bb8c7048ba6
#
_cell.length_a   1.000
_cell.length_b   1.000
_cell.length_c   1.000
_cell.angle_alpha   90.00
_cell.angle_beta   90.00
_cell.angle_gamma   90.00
#
_symmetry.space_group_name_H-M   'P 1'
#
loop_
_entity.id
_entity.type
_entity.pdbx_description
1 polymer ?
#
loop_
_entity_poly.entity_id
_entity_poly.type
_entity_poly.pdbx_seq_one_letter_code
_entity_poly.pdbx_strand_id
1 'polypeptide(L)'
;MIIGLGHYLVVAAILFTLGVFGIFLNRKNVIVILMSIELILLAVMINLVAFSTHLGDLVGQVFALFVLTVAAAEAAIGRAILVVFFRTRGSIAVEDLNLMKG
;
A
#
# COMPACT_ATOMS: atom_id res chain seq x y z
N MET A 1 9.31 -3.74 30.33
CA MET A 1 8.58 -2.86 29.40
C MET A 1 7.25 -3.49 29.04
N ILE A 2 6.16 -2.75 29.23
CA ILE A 2 4.83 -3.26 28.88
C ILE A 2 4.41 -2.58 27.58
N ILE A 3 4.11 -3.41 26.57
CA ILE A 3 3.61 -2.92 25.29
C ILE A 3 2.08 -2.85 25.39
N GLY A 4 1.54 -1.66 25.30
CA GLY A 4 0.10 -1.45 25.39
C GLY A 4 -0.46 -0.83 24.12
N LEU A 5 -1.75 -0.47 24.17
CA LEU A 5 -2.46 0.15 23.04
C LEU A 5 -1.72 1.36 22.48
N GLY A 6 -1.18 2.21 23.36
CA GLY A 6 -0.47 3.41 22.93
C GLY A 6 0.72 3.14 22.01
N HIS A 7 1.43 2.04 22.24
CA HIS A 7 2.57 1.66 21.39
C HIS A 7 2.12 1.31 19.98
N TYR A 8 1.03 0.55 19.85
CA TYR A 8 0.48 0.18 18.53
C TYR A 8 -0.06 1.40 17.80
N LEU A 9 -0.73 2.31 18.50
CA LEU A 9 -1.26 3.53 17.91
C LEU A 9 -0.13 4.43 17.39
N VAL A 10 0.98 4.52 18.11
CA VAL A 10 2.14 5.30 17.68
C VAL A 10 2.76 4.71 16.42
N VAL A 11 2.95 3.39 16.39
CA VAL A 11 3.48 2.71 15.20
C VAL A 11 2.55 2.94 14.00
N ALA A 12 1.25 2.78 14.19
CA ALA A 12 0.28 3.02 13.13
C ALA A 12 0.32 4.47 12.63
N ALA A 13 0.44 5.44 13.54
CA ALA A 13 0.55 6.86 13.18
C ALA A 13 1.81 7.14 12.36
N ILE A 14 2.93 6.53 12.73
CA ILE A 14 4.19 6.66 11.99
C ILE A 14 4.04 6.08 10.58
N LEU A 15 3.51 4.87 10.46
CA LEU A 15 3.31 4.23 9.16
C LEU A 15 2.35 5.00 8.28
N PHE A 16 1.27 5.50 8.86
CA PHE A 16 0.30 6.33 8.14
C PHE A 16 0.94 7.59 7.60
N THR A 17 1.72 8.27 8.44
CA THR A 17 2.44 9.50 8.08
C THR A 17 3.43 9.23 6.96
N LEU A 18 4.21 8.15 7.07
CA LEU A 18 5.16 7.76 6.02
C LEU A 18 4.43 7.47 4.70
N GLY A 19 3.28 6.81 4.75
CA GLY A 19 2.47 6.56 3.57
C GLY A 19 1.98 7.84 2.92
N VAL A 20 1.48 8.78 3.71
CA VAL A 20 1.00 10.08 3.21
C VAL A 20 2.15 10.86 2.56
N PHE A 21 3.30 10.94 3.23
CA PHE A 21 4.47 11.61 2.65
C PHE A 21 4.96 10.92 1.39
N GLY A 22 4.92 9.60 1.35
CA GLY A 22 5.30 8.84 0.16
C GLY A 22 4.48 9.24 -1.06
N ILE A 23 3.16 9.43 -0.87
CA ILE A 23 2.28 9.87 -1.95
C ILE A 23 2.64 11.28 -2.41
N PHE A 24 2.76 12.23 -1.48
CA PHE A 24 2.98 13.63 -1.82
C PHE A 24 4.36 13.90 -2.41
N LEU A 25 5.40 13.22 -1.91
CA LEU A 25 6.77 13.46 -2.35
C LEU A 25 7.10 12.74 -3.66
N ASN A 26 6.36 11.69 -4.01
CA ASN A 26 6.67 10.83 -5.16
C ASN A 26 5.49 10.71 -6.12
N ARG A 27 4.81 11.82 -6.38
CA ARG A 27 3.57 11.83 -7.19
C ARG A 27 3.75 11.26 -8.60
N LYS A 28 4.95 11.26 -9.12
CA LYS A 28 5.23 10.76 -10.49
C LYS A 28 5.63 9.29 -10.52
N ASN A 29 5.94 8.70 -9.37
CA ASN A 29 6.34 7.29 -9.30
C ASN A 29 5.16 6.43 -8.83
N VAL A 30 4.52 5.77 -9.78
CA VAL A 30 3.31 4.96 -9.52
C VAL A 30 3.60 3.81 -8.56
N ILE A 31 4.78 3.20 -8.65
CA ILE A 31 5.16 2.10 -7.76
C ILE A 31 5.25 2.59 -6.31
N VAL A 32 5.88 3.75 -6.10
CA VAL A 32 6.00 4.34 -4.75
C VAL A 32 4.63 4.74 -4.21
N ILE A 33 3.75 5.28 -5.06
CA ILE A 33 2.37 5.62 -4.66
C ILE A 33 1.63 4.35 -4.22
N LEU A 34 1.74 3.27 -4.97
CA LEU A 34 1.09 2.00 -4.63
C LEU A 34 1.60 1.47 -3.28
N MET A 35 2.91 1.46 -3.08
CA MET A 35 3.51 1.03 -1.82
C MET A 35 3.09 1.93 -0.65
N SER A 36 2.96 3.23 -0.89
CA SER A 36 2.52 4.20 0.12
C SER A 36 1.07 3.94 0.54
N ILE A 37 0.20 3.62 -0.40
CA ILE A 37 -1.18 3.23 -0.11
C ILE A 37 -1.20 1.95 0.71
N GLU A 38 -0.34 0.99 0.40
CA GLU A 38 -0.23 -0.24 1.19
C GLU A 38 0.19 0.04 2.65
N LEU A 39 1.11 0.99 2.87
CA LEU A 39 1.49 1.41 4.23
C LEU A 39 0.32 2.04 4.98
N ILE A 40 -0.48 2.87 4.32
CA ILE A 40 -1.66 3.49 4.92
C ILE A 40 -2.67 2.42 5.33
N LEU A 41 -2.92 1.45 4.46
CA LEU A 41 -3.83 0.33 4.77
C LEU A 41 -3.30 -0.52 5.92
N LEU A 42 -2.00 -0.76 5.97
CA LEU A 42 -1.38 -1.48 7.09
C LEU A 42 -1.58 -0.72 8.40
N ALA A 43 -1.41 0.60 8.39
CA ALA A 43 -1.64 1.44 9.58
C ALA A 43 -3.09 1.31 10.08
N VAL A 44 -4.05 1.33 9.17
CA VAL A 44 -5.46 1.14 9.50
C VAL A 44 -5.69 -0.25 10.12
N MET A 45 -5.09 -1.29 9.54
CA MET A 45 -5.22 -2.66 10.07
C MET A 45 -4.64 -2.78 11.47
N ILE A 46 -3.47 -2.17 11.72
CA ILE A 46 -2.86 -2.17 13.06
C ILE A 46 -3.80 -1.53 14.07
N ASN A 47 -4.40 -0.39 13.73
CA ASN A 47 -5.36 0.27 14.60
C ASN A 47 -6.59 -0.59 14.88
N LEU A 48 -7.16 -1.22 13.85
CA LEU A 48 -8.33 -2.07 14.00
C LEU A 48 -8.05 -3.24 14.94
N VAL A 49 -6.92 -3.91 14.75
CA VAL A 49 -6.53 -5.05 15.57
C VAL A 49 -6.19 -4.60 17.00
N ALA A 50 -5.48 -3.49 17.14
CA ALA A 50 -5.10 -2.97 18.47
C ALA A 50 -6.34 -2.58 19.29
N PHE A 51 -7.28 -1.87 18.70
CA PHE A 51 -8.53 -1.51 19.40
C PHE A 51 -9.37 -2.74 19.70
N SER A 52 -9.46 -3.69 18.77
CA SER A 52 -10.19 -4.94 18.97
C SER A 52 -9.63 -5.71 20.17
N THR A 53 -8.32 -5.85 20.24
CA THR A 53 -7.65 -6.55 21.34
C THR A 53 -7.85 -5.81 22.66
N HIS A 54 -7.73 -4.49 22.66
CA HIS A 54 -7.88 -3.67 23.86
C HIS A 54 -9.30 -3.74 24.43
N LEU A 55 -10.31 -3.73 23.56
CA LEU A 55 -11.72 -3.79 23.94
C LEU A 55 -12.21 -5.20 24.21
N GLY A 56 -11.42 -6.21 23.88
CA GLY A 56 -11.82 -7.62 24.02
C GLY A 56 -12.91 -8.03 23.05
N ASP A 57 -13.00 -7.39 21.89
CA ASP A 57 -14.02 -7.59 20.87
C ASP A 57 -13.35 -8.02 19.56
N LEU A 58 -13.92 -8.99 18.85
CA LEU A 58 -13.38 -9.49 17.59
C LEU A 58 -13.76 -8.67 16.38
N VAL A 59 -14.66 -7.69 16.51
CA VAL A 59 -15.17 -6.91 15.38
C VAL A 59 -14.02 -6.22 14.61
N GLY A 60 -13.08 -5.60 15.30
CA GLY A 60 -11.94 -4.94 14.67
C GLY A 60 -11.05 -5.91 13.92
N GLN A 61 -10.88 -7.14 14.42
CA GLN A 61 -10.08 -8.17 13.75
C GLN A 61 -10.77 -8.66 12.49
N VAL A 62 -12.10 -8.80 12.51
CA VAL A 62 -12.88 -9.16 11.33
C VAL A 62 -12.77 -8.08 10.27
N PHE A 63 -12.93 -6.81 10.64
CA PHE A 63 -12.75 -5.70 9.71
C PHE A 63 -11.33 -5.65 9.16
N ALA A 64 -10.31 -5.95 9.97
CA ALA A 64 -8.92 -6.01 9.50
C ALA A 64 -8.74 -7.08 8.42
N LEU A 65 -9.41 -8.23 8.54
CA LEU A 65 -9.39 -9.26 7.51
C LEU A 65 -10.01 -8.76 6.20
N PHE A 66 -11.12 -8.03 6.27
CA PHE A 66 -11.73 -7.43 5.09
C PHE A 66 -10.79 -6.41 4.44
N VAL A 67 -10.17 -5.54 5.23
CA VAL A 67 -9.20 -4.56 4.73
C VAL A 67 -8.02 -5.27 4.08
N LEU A 68 -7.52 -6.33 4.70
CA LEU A 68 -6.42 -7.14 4.14
C LEU A 68 -6.82 -7.75 2.80
N THR A 69 -8.04 -8.29 2.69
CA THR A 69 -8.54 -8.87 1.44
C THR A 69 -8.60 -7.81 0.34
N VAL A 70 -9.15 -6.63 0.65
CA VAL A 70 -9.23 -5.52 -0.30
C VAL A 70 -7.81 -5.05 -0.68
N ALA A 71 -6.93 -4.90 0.29
CA ALA A 71 -5.55 -4.48 0.05
C ALA A 71 -4.81 -5.47 -0.84
N ALA A 72 -4.98 -6.77 -0.60
CA ALA A 72 -4.36 -7.81 -1.42
C ALA A 72 -4.89 -7.77 -2.86
N ALA A 73 -6.20 -7.60 -3.03
CA ALA A 73 -6.81 -7.50 -4.35
C ALA A 73 -6.32 -6.25 -5.09
N GLU A 74 -6.28 -5.10 -4.43
CA GLU A 74 -5.78 -3.86 -5.04
C GLU A 74 -4.31 -3.96 -5.42
N ALA A 75 -3.48 -4.55 -4.55
CA ALA A 75 -2.07 -4.75 -4.82
C ALA A 75 -1.86 -5.67 -6.01
N ALA A 76 -2.60 -6.77 -6.10
CA ALA A 76 -2.51 -7.71 -7.21
C ALA A 76 -2.92 -7.04 -8.53
N ILE A 77 -4.04 -6.33 -8.54
CA ILE A 77 -4.54 -5.62 -9.73
C ILE A 77 -3.56 -4.51 -10.11
N GLY A 78 -3.10 -3.73 -9.14
CA GLY A 78 -2.15 -2.63 -9.36
C GLY A 78 -0.84 -3.12 -9.94
N ARG A 79 -0.30 -4.22 -9.42
CA ARG A 79 0.93 -4.83 -9.96
C ARG A 79 0.73 -5.36 -11.35
N ALA A 80 -0.41 -5.99 -11.63
CA ALA A 80 -0.73 -6.47 -12.98
C ALA A 80 -0.81 -5.33 -13.98
N ILE A 81 -1.48 -4.25 -13.63
CA ILE A 81 -1.57 -3.04 -14.46
C ILE A 81 -0.18 -2.46 -14.72
N LEU A 82 0.66 -2.37 -13.70
CA LEU A 82 2.01 -1.85 -13.83
C LEU A 82 2.86 -2.71 -14.75
N VAL A 83 2.77 -4.04 -14.63
CA VAL A 83 3.51 -4.95 -15.51
C VAL A 83 3.11 -4.76 -16.97
N VAL A 84 1.80 -4.70 -17.24
CA VAL A 84 1.30 -4.47 -18.60
C VAL A 84 1.74 -3.10 -19.11
N PHE A 85 1.63 -2.07 -18.27
CA PHE A 85 2.05 -0.71 -18.64
C PHE A 85 3.52 -0.65 -19.03
N PHE A 86 4.41 -1.22 -18.20
CA PHE A 86 5.85 -1.22 -18.51
C PHE A 86 6.19 -2.05 -19.73
N ARG A 87 5.53 -3.17 -19.94
CA ARG A 87 5.73 -3.99 -21.14
C ARG A 87 5.32 -3.23 -22.40
N THR A 88 4.18 -2.55 -22.34
CA THR A 88 3.68 -1.75 -23.46
C THR A 88 4.65 -0.61 -23.79
N ARG A 89 5.12 0.10 -22.78
CA ARG A 89 6.10 1.17 -22.99
C ARG A 89 7.42 0.65 -23.51
N GLY A 90 7.87 -0.50 -23.02
CA GLY A 90 9.08 -1.14 -23.52
C GLY A 90 8.96 -1.51 -24.99
N SER A 91 7.84 -2.05 -25.41
CA SER A 91 7.56 -2.38 -26.81
C SER A 91 7.55 -1.13 -27.68
N ILE A 92 6.91 -0.06 -27.25
CA ILE A 92 6.87 1.21 -27.97
C ILE A 92 8.28 1.78 -28.09
N ALA A 93 9.07 1.75 -27.04
CA ALA A 93 10.44 2.25 -27.05
C ALA A 93 11.31 1.49 -28.04
N VAL A 94 11.17 0.17 -28.11
CA VAL A 94 11.90 -0.67 -29.07
C VAL A 94 11.47 -0.34 -30.50
N GLU A 95 10.18 -0.18 -30.76
CA GLU A 95 9.67 0.20 -32.08
C GLU A 95 10.19 1.56 -32.50
N ASP A 96 10.21 2.54 -31.59
CA ASP A 96 10.77 3.86 -31.86
C ASP A 96 12.24 3.79 -32.24
N LEU A 97 13.02 2.95 -31.55
CA LEU A 97 14.43 2.74 -31.87
C LEU A 97 14.59 2.11 -33.24
N ASN A 98 13.74 1.15 -33.60
CA ASN A 98 13.77 0.53 -34.93
C ASN A 98 13.45 1.53 -36.04
N LEU A 99 12.47 2.40 -35.81
CA LEU A 99 12.12 3.45 -36.76
C LEU A 99 13.28 4.44 -36.97
N MET A 100 14.00 4.75 -35.90
CA MET A 100 15.15 5.66 -35.98
C MET A 100 16.33 5.03 -36.70
N LYS A 101 16.48 3.72 -36.66
CA LYS A 101 17.55 2.99 -37.35
C LYS A 101 17.21 2.61 -38.78
N GLY A 102 15.94 2.51 -39.04
CA GLY A 102 15.44 2.08 -40.33
C GLY A 102 15.17 3.17 -41.29
#